data_45dd63908530c21868485f86239b4816
#
_entry.id   45dd63908530c21868485f86239b4816
#
_cell.length_a   1.000
_cell.length_b   1.000
_cell.length_c   1.000
_cell.angle_alpha   90.00
_cell.angle_beta   90.00
_cell.angle_gamma   90.00
#
_symmetry.space_group_name_H-M   'P 1'
#
loop_
_entity.id
_entity.type
_entity.pdbx_description
1 polymer ?
#
loop_
_entity_poly.entity_id
_entity_poly.type
_entity_poly.pdbx_seq_one_letter_code
_entity_poly.pdbx_strand_id
1 'polypeptide(L)'
;MSIETLEWILLLLSPFLAIASACMLYNAYCASKRREKRVVTDCRLNTDYFTWREWIKARGGIQPVFCSRAFEEGEVCFACEQEAFSYEPVMPHALDREEGADEPVFDTACGVPVGEGWSILDCFEGVNFIDKGFLFVTNRNLYLKGLREIKIPLGDLQAVATSCSGFLVESRTMDRPVIFTHVNGQILRDTVYMLLEKQRNVPCG
;
A
#
# COMPACT_ATOMS: atom_id res chain seq x y z
N MET A 1 0.53 -4.56 57.24
CA MET A 1 -0.67 -4.95 56.46
C MET A 1 -1.02 -6.34 56.92
N SER A 2 -2.25 -6.58 57.45
CA SER A 2 -2.64 -7.91 57.90
C SER A 2 -2.94 -8.83 56.72
N ILE A 3 -2.77 -10.15 56.89
CA ILE A 3 -3.04 -11.14 55.85
C ILE A 3 -4.49 -11.01 55.36
N GLU A 4 -5.43 -10.76 56.24
CA GLU A 4 -6.86 -10.54 55.94
C GLU A 4 -7.07 -9.34 54.97
N THR A 5 -6.33 -8.23 55.13
CA THR A 5 -6.45 -7.08 54.21
C THR A 5 -5.94 -7.41 52.82
N LEU A 6 -4.93 -8.26 52.69
CA LEU A 6 -4.40 -8.73 51.43
C LEU A 6 -5.39 -9.64 50.68
N GLU A 7 -6.06 -10.54 51.41
CA GLU A 7 -7.09 -11.42 50.84
C GLU A 7 -8.26 -10.62 50.27
N TRP A 8 -8.76 -9.64 50.99
CA TRP A 8 -9.84 -8.77 50.50
C TRP A 8 -9.44 -7.96 49.26
N ILE A 9 -8.21 -7.47 49.22
CA ILE A 9 -7.68 -6.75 48.02
C ILE A 9 -7.62 -7.70 46.83
N LEU A 10 -7.10 -8.91 46.97
CA LEU A 10 -7.04 -9.91 45.92
C LEU A 10 -8.42 -10.33 45.42
N LEU A 11 -9.38 -10.49 46.34
CA LEU A 11 -10.76 -10.85 46.02
C LEU A 11 -11.48 -9.75 45.22
N LEU A 12 -11.22 -8.47 45.54
CA LEU A 12 -11.74 -7.32 44.81
C LEU A 12 -11.08 -7.11 43.46
N LEU A 13 -9.77 -7.42 43.32
CA LEU A 13 -9.03 -7.26 42.08
C LEU A 13 -9.24 -8.42 41.10
N SER A 14 -9.59 -9.61 41.57
CA SER A 14 -9.72 -10.81 40.72
C SER A 14 -10.69 -10.65 39.57
N PRO A 15 -11.88 -10.05 39.67
CA PRO A 15 -12.77 -9.88 38.53
C PRO A 15 -12.21 -8.89 37.50
N PHE A 16 -11.47 -7.84 37.91
CA PHE A 16 -10.84 -6.90 37.02
C PHE A 16 -9.70 -7.56 36.24
N LEU A 17 -8.87 -8.38 36.88
CA LEU A 17 -7.81 -9.16 36.25
C LEU A 17 -8.38 -10.19 35.27
N ALA A 18 -9.49 -10.84 35.63
CA ALA A 18 -10.17 -11.79 34.72
C ALA A 18 -10.70 -11.08 33.45
N ILE A 19 -11.33 -9.91 33.61
CA ILE A 19 -11.82 -9.11 32.47
C ILE A 19 -10.65 -8.63 31.61
N ALA A 20 -9.59 -8.10 32.22
CA ALA A 20 -8.40 -7.64 31.48
C ALA A 20 -7.76 -8.79 30.68
N SER A 21 -7.62 -9.97 31.29
CA SER A 21 -7.09 -11.17 30.61
C SER A 21 -7.99 -11.60 29.46
N ALA A 22 -9.30 -11.61 29.64
CA ALA A 22 -10.27 -11.95 28.60
C ALA A 22 -10.19 -10.95 27.42
N CYS A 23 -10.07 -9.65 27.70
CA CYS A 23 -9.89 -8.62 26.68
C CYS A 23 -8.58 -8.80 25.92
N MET A 24 -7.46 -9.12 26.60
CA MET A 24 -6.18 -9.39 25.96
C MET A 24 -6.26 -10.61 25.04
N LEU A 25 -6.84 -11.72 25.50
CA LEU A 25 -7.04 -12.93 24.72
C LEU A 25 -7.93 -12.68 23.49
N TYR A 26 -9.02 -11.94 23.66
CA TYR A 26 -9.90 -11.57 22.56
C TYR A 26 -9.18 -10.70 21.52
N ASN A 27 -8.41 -9.70 21.97
CA ASN A 27 -7.62 -8.87 21.07
C ASN A 27 -6.56 -9.67 20.30
N ALA A 28 -5.86 -10.59 20.97
CA ALA A 28 -4.90 -11.50 20.35
C ALA A 28 -5.57 -12.41 19.31
N TYR A 29 -6.74 -12.96 19.63
CA TYR A 29 -7.53 -13.75 18.69
C TYR A 29 -7.95 -12.95 17.46
N CYS A 30 -8.46 -11.73 17.66
CA CYS A 30 -8.84 -10.85 16.55
C CYS A 30 -7.64 -10.47 15.67
N ALA A 31 -6.47 -10.21 16.26
CA ALA A 31 -5.25 -9.93 15.54
C ALA A 31 -4.80 -11.14 14.69
N SER A 32 -4.82 -12.35 15.28
CA SER A 32 -4.51 -13.59 14.57
C SER A 32 -5.43 -13.81 13.36
N LYS A 33 -6.74 -13.62 13.54
CA LYS A 33 -7.71 -13.75 12.44
C LYS A 33 -7.53 -12.72 11.33
N ARG A 34 -7.15 -11.49 11.68
CA ARG A 34 -6.82 -10.46 10.67
C ARG A 34 -5.58 -10.85 9.88
N ARG A 35 -4.54 -11.34 10.58
CA ARG A 35 -3.30 -11.80 9.94
C ARG A 35 -3.55 -12.97 8.98
N GLU A 36 -4.32 -13.97 9.40
CA GLU A 36 -4.71 -15.10 8.55
C GLU A 36 -5.39 -14.66 7.25
N LYS A 37 -6.35 -13.72 7.34
CA LYS A 37 -7.00 -13.13 6.15
C LYS A 37 -6.01 -12.41 5.24
N ARG A 38 -5.07 -11.67 5.80
CA ARG A 38 -4.04 -10.97 5.02
C ARG A 38 -3.14 -11.97 4.28
N VAL A 39 -2.68 -13.02 4.94
CA VAL A 39 -1.87 -14.07 4.31
C VAL A 39 -2.57 -14.67 3.09
N VAL A 40 -3.86 -15.03 3.22
CA VAL A 40 -4.65 -15.56 2.10
C VAL A 40 -4.76 -14.55 0.96
N THR A 41 -4.98 -13.27 1.29
CA THR A 41 -5.02 -12.19 0.30
C THR A 41 -3.68 -12.02 -0.41
N ASP A 42 -2.59 -11.98 0.34
CA ASP A 42 -1.23 -11.84 -0.21
C ASP A 42 -0.86 -12.99 -1.13
N CYS A 43 -1.21 -14.24 -0.77
CA CYS A 43 -0.99 -15.40 -1.64
C CYS A 43 -1.75 -15.26 -2.96
N ARG A 44 -3.00 -14.79 -2.93
CA ARG A 44 -3.79 -14.54 -4.14
C ARG A 44 -3.17 -13.44 -4.99
N LEU A 45 -2.86 -12.29 -4.42
CA LEU A 45 -2.27 -11.16 -5.12
C LEU A 45 -0.93 -11.52 -5.75
N ASN A 46 -0.12 -12.33 -5.07
CA ASN A 46 1.14 -12.81 -5.60
C ASN A 46 0.93 -13.76 -6.81
N THR A 47 -0.07 -14.65 -6.75
CA THR A 47 -0.45 -15.49 -7.89
C THR A 47 -0.93 -14.65 -9.08
N ASP A 48 -1.77 -13.64 -8.82
CA ASP A 48 -2.25 -12.70 -9.83
C ASP A 48 -1.08 -11.94 -10.48
N TYR A 49 -0.09 -11.52 -9.68
CA TYR A 49 1.12 -10.88 -10.17
C TYR A 49 1.93 -11.78 -11.11
N PHE A 50 2.19 -13.03 -10.75
CA PHE A 50 2.91 -13.95 -11.63
C PHE A 50 2.15 -14.21 -12.93
N THR A 51 0.84 -14.40 -12.87
CA THR A 51 -0.01 -14.58 -14.04
C THR A 51 0.04 -13.35 -14.95
N TRP A 52 -0.06 -12.15 -14.39
CA TRP A 52 0.06 -10.89 -15.10
C TRP A 52 1.44 -10.74 -15.75
N ARG A 53 2.51 -11.09 -15.04
CA ARG A 53 3.87 -11.01 -15.55
C ARG A 53 4.11 -11.92 -16.76
N GLU A 54 3.61 -13.16 -16.73
CA GLU A 54 3.67 -14.07 -17.87
C GLU A 54 2.85 -13.53 -19.06
N TRP A 55 1.70 -12.95 -18.80
CA TRP A 55 0.87 -12.32 -19.83
C TRP A 55 1.59 -11.12 -20.49
N ILE A 56 2.28 -10.28 -19.71
CA ILE A 56 3.08 -9.16 -20.21
C ILE A 56 4.22 -9.66 -21.11
N LYS A 57 4.96 -10.69 -20.69
CA LYS A 57 6.02 -11.30 -21.48
C LYS A 57 5.50 -11.83 -22.81
N ALA A 58 4.38 -12.56 -22.80
CA ALA A 58 3.79 -13.13 -23.99
C ALA A 58 3.34 -12.06 -25.03
N ARG A 59 3.03 -10.86 -24.57
CA ARG A 59 2.58 -9.72 -25.42
C ARG A 59 3.64 -8.69 -25.74
N GLY A 60 4.87 -8.89 -25.25
CA GLY A 60 5.98 -7.97 -25.51
C GLY A 60 5.88 -6.63 -24.80
N GLY A 61 5.14 -6.57 -23.68
CA GLY A 61 5.04 -5.37 -22.83
C GLY A 61 3.63 -5.10 -22.33
N ILE A 62 3.52 -4.06 -21.50
CA ILE A 62 2.24 -3.62 -20.93
C ILE A 62 1.31 -3.10 -22.04
N GLN A 63 0.05 -3.47 -21.93
CA GLN A 63 -1.01 -3.08 -22.86
C GLN A 63 -2.02 -2.16 -22.16
N PRO A 64 -2.63 -1.22 -22.89
CA PRO A 64 -3.74 -0.43 -22.36
C PRO A 64 -4.87 -1.32 -21.85
N VAL A 65 -5.44 -0.95 -20.71
CA VAL A 65 -6.63 -1.58 -20.17
C VAL A 65 -7.85 -0.70 -20.41
N PHE A 66 -8.97 -1.35 -20.72
CA PHE A 66 -10.23 -0.62 -20.86
C PHE A 66 -10.70 -0.16 -19.48
N CYS A 67 -11.02 1.11 -19.36
CA CYS A 67 -11.70 1.67 -18.20
C CYS A 67 -12.81 2.62 -18.68
N SER A 68 -13.88 2.72 -17.90
CA SER A 68 -15.05 3.54 -18.23
C SER A 68 -14.83 5.04 -18.03
N ARG A 69 -13.61 5.43 -17.59
CA ARG A 69 -13.26 6.82 -17.34
C ARG A 69 -12.62 7.46 -18.57
N ALA A 70 -13.04 8.70 -18.86
CA ALA A 70 -12.31 9.59 -19.77
C ALA A 70 -11.14 10.24 -19.05
N PHE A 71 -9.97 10.22 -19.66
CA PHE A 71 -8.77 10.93 -19.24
C PHE A 71 -8.50 12.12 -20.18
N GLU A 72 -7.42 12.85 -19.93
CA GLU A 72 -6.98 13.93 -20.80
C GLU A 72 -6.61 13.38 -22.20
N GLU A 73 -6.61 14.26 -23.19
CA GLU A 73 -6.29 13.86 -24.58
C GLU A 73 -4.93 13.18 -24.68
N GLY A 74 -4.89 12.01 -25.31
CA GLY A 74 -3.68 11.17 -25.42
C GLY A 74 -3.28 10.43 -24.16
N GLU A 75 -4.09 10.49 -23.12
CA GLU A 75 -3.87 9.74 -21.88
C GLU A 75 -4.60 8.40 -21.90
N VAL A 76 -3.87 7.32 -21.63
CA VAL A 76 -4.34 5.94 -21.73
C VAL A 76 -4.06 5.20 -20.42
N CYS A 77 -5.04 4.42 -19.95
CA CYS A 77 -4.93 3.64 -18.72
C CYS A 77 -4.20 2.32 -18.94
N PHE A 78 -3.31 1.94 -18.03
CA PHE A 78 -2.55 0.69 -18.05
C PHE A 78 -2.81 -0.21 -16.85
N ALA A 79 -3.29 0.34 -15.74
CA ALA A 79 -3.75 -0.44 -14.59
C ALA A 79 -4.91 0.27 -13.90
N CYS A 80 -5.85 -0.51 -13.36
CA CYS A 80 -7.01 -0.01 -12.62
C CYS A 80 -7.33 -0.94 -11.46
N GLU A 81 -7.41 -0.37 -10.25
CA GLU A 81 -7.85 -1.05 -9.04
C GLU A 81 -9.17 -0.42 -8.55
N GLN A 82 -10.16 -1.27 -8.23
CA GLN A 82 -11.53 -0.80 -8.01
C GLN A 82 -11.79 -0.28 -6.58
N GLU A 83 -11.05 -0.78 -5.60
CA GLU A 83 -11.29 -0.48 -4.19
C GLU A 83 -10.01 -0.08 -3.44
N ALA A 84 -9.25 0.87 -3.98
CA ALA A 84 -8.09 1.38 -3.32
C ALA A 84 -8.46 2.30 -2.15
N PHE A 85 -7.78 2.13 -1.02
CA PHE A 85 -7.84 3.03 0.12
C PHE A 85 -6.55 3.81 0.19
N SER A 86 -6.63 5.13 0.36
CA SER A 86 -5.47 5.99 0.48
C SER A 86 -5.28 6.47 1.91
N TYR A 87 -4.01 6.52 2.33
CA TYR A 87 -3.58 6.95 3.65
C TYR A 87 -2.37 7.87 3.52
N GLU A 88 -2.18 8.69 4.53
CA GLU A 88 -1.04 9.56 4.71
C GLU A 88 -0.37 9.22 6.05
N PRO A 89 0.95 9.00 6.12
CA PRO A 89 1.63 8.82 7.39
C PRO A 89 1.50 10.05 8.28
N VAL A 90 1.30 9.85 9.59
CA VAL A 90 1.27 10.95 10.57
C VAL A 90 2.63 11.64 10.64
N MET A 91 3.70 10.84 10.64
CA MET A 91 5.06 11.35 10.51
C MET A 91 5.58 11.09 9.09
N PRO A 92 6.20 12.08 8.45
CA PRO A 92 6.84 11.88 7.16
C PRO A 92 7.97 10.84 7.34
N HIS A 93 7.83 9.71 6.68
CA HIS A 93 8.88 8.71 6.58
C HIS A 93 9.46 8.83 5.17
N ALA A 94 10.66 9.41 5.09
CA ALA A 94 11.39 9.39 3.83
C ALA A 94 11.89 7.96 3.59
N LEU A 95 11.63 7.41 2.41
CA LEU A 95 12.33 6.21 1.97
C LEU A 95 13.81 6.54 1.84
N ASP A 96 14.69 5.60 2.22
CA ASP A 96 16.14 5.78 2.13
C ASP A 96 16.50 6.16 0.69
N ARG A 97 16.89 7.41 0.51
CA ARG A 97 17.16 8.01 -0.78
C ARG A 97 18.51 8.72 -0.72
N GLU A 98 19.34 8.48 -1.72
CA GLU A 98 20.53 9.29 -1.92
C GLU A 98 20.12 10.70 -2.34
N GLU A 99 20.60 11.72 -1.62
CA GLU A 99 20.36 13.12 -1.97
C GLU A 99 20.90 13.40 -3.38
N GLY A 100 20.03 13.88 -4.26
CA GLY A 100 20.39 14.24 -5.64
C GLY A 100 20.13 13.16 -6.70
N ALA A 101 19.49 12.04 -6.35
CA ALA A 101 19.07 11.08 -7.35
C ALA A 101 17.97 11.67 -8.25
N ASP A 102 18.23 11.77 -9.56
CA ASP A 102 17.24 12.22 -10.56
C ASP A 102 16.21 11.13 -10.89
N GLU A 103 16.53 9.87 -10.57
CA GLU A 103 15.66 8.72 -10.84
C GLU A 103 14.83 8.34 -9.61
N PRO A 104 13.52 7.96 -9.81
CA PRO A 104 12.71 7.43 -8.74
C PRO A 104 13.32 6.14 -8.17
N VAL A 105 13.36 6.04 -6.85
CA VAL A 105 13.78 4.81 -6.16
C VAL A 105 12.61 3.83 -6.15
N PHE A 106 12.82 2.63 -6.64
CA PHE A 106 11.84 1.53 -6.59
C PHE A 106 12.28 0.52 -5.53
N ASP A 107 11.67 0.59 -4.35
CA ASP A 107 11.90 -0.40 -3.30
C ASP A 107 10.86 -1.54 -3.41
N THR A 108 11.35 -2.76 -3.21
CA THR A 108 10.51 -3.95 -3.29
C THR A 108 9.73 -4.23 -2.03
N ALA A 109 10.09 -3.64 -0.91
CA ALA A 109 9.56 -4.20 0.32
C ALA A 109 9.59 -3.33 1.55
N CYS A 110 9.67 -2.08 1.66
CA CYS A 110 9.69 -1.46 3.00
C CYS A 110 10.10 -2.44 4.16
N GLY A 111 10.96 -3.42 3.90
CA GLY A 111 11.32 -4.49 4.83
C GLY A 111 10.17 -5.46 5.20
N VAL A 112 9.02 -5.42 4.51
CA VAL A 112 7.87 -6.27 4.83
C VAL A 112 7.95 -7.61 4.09
N PRO A 113 8.09 -8.75 4.79
CA PRO A 113 8.15 -10.07 4.16
C PRO A 113 6.85 -10.40 3.43
N VAL A 114 6.97 -10.88 2.18
CA VAL A 114 5.84 -11.36 1.38
C VAL A 114 5.25 -12.62 2.00
N GLY A 115 3.94 -12.67 2.15
CA GLY A 115 3.23 -13.87 2.62
C GLY A 115 3.13 -14.03 4.13
N GLU A 116 3.68 -13.12 4.92
CA GLU A 116 3.58 -13.17 6.39
C GLU A 116 2.36 -12.41 6.95
N GLY A 117 1.49 -11.87 6.08
CA GLY A 117 0.28 -11.16 6.47
C GLY A 117 0.54 -9.78 7.07
N TRP A 118 1.67 -9.18 6.75
CA TRP A 118 1.99 -7.80 7.08
C TRP A 118 1.39 -6.82 6.06
N SER A 119 1.00 -5.66 6.53
CA SER A 119 0.54 -4.55 5.67
C SER A 119 1.62 -3.49 5.58
N ILE A 120 1.68 -2.79 4.46
CA ILE A 120 2.54 -1.60 4.33
C ILE A 120 2.24 -0.56 5.41
N LEU A 121 1.00 -0.52 5.92
CA LEU A 121 0.62 0.37 7.03
C LEU A 121 1.30 0.01 8.35
N ASP A 122 1.71 -1.23 8.54
CA ASP A 122 2.38 -1.69 9.76
C ASP A 122 3.83 -1.14 9.86
N CYS A 123 4.36 -0.54 8.77
CA CYS A 123 5.66 0.13 8.74
C CYS A 123 5.62 1.54 9.34
N PHE A 124 4.44 2.08 9.65
CA PHE A 124 4.27 3.45 10.12
C PHE A 124 3.68 3.49 11.52
N GLU A 125 4.18 4.38 12.37
CA GLU A 125 3.67 4.57 13.74
C GLU A 125 2.24 5.13 13.79
N GLY A 126 1.74 5.65 12.67
CA GLY A 126 0.36 6.12 12.51
C GLY A 126 0.09 6.57 11.10
N VAL A 127 -1.15 6.39 10.68
CA VAL A 127 -1.62 6.80 9.37
C VAL A 127 -2.99 7.46 9.47
N ASN A 128 -3.22 8.50 8.67
CA ASN A 128 -4.50 9.13 8.49
C ASN A 128 -5.17 8.60 7.22
N PHE A 129 -6.40 8.16 7.32
CA PHE A 129 -7.20 7.82 6.15
C PHE A 129 -7.52 9.10 5.36
N ILE A 130 -7.29 9.08 4.05
CA ILE A 130 -7.59 10.21 3.16
C ILE A 130 -8.89 9.94 2.42
N ASP A 131 -8.95 8.86 1.63
CA ASP A 131 -10.08 8.56 0.77
C ASP A 131 -10.11 7.08 0.33
N LYS A 132 -11.24 6.69 -0.25
CA LYS A 132 -11.45 5.39 -0.90
C LYS A 132 -11.96 5.61 -2.32
N GLY A 133 -11.46 4.86 -3.29
CA GLY A 133 -11.92 5.02 -4.67
C GLY A 133 -11.25 4.07 -5.65
N PHE A 134 -11.35 4.43 -6.91
CA PHE A 134 -10.67 3.74 -8.01
C PHE A 134 -9.27 4.31 -8.19
N LEU A 135 -8.26 3.44 -8.21
CA LEU A 135 -6.90 3.81 -8.53
C LEU A 135 -6.59 3.48 -9.99
N PHE A 136 -6.13 4.45 -10.74
CA PHE A 136 -5.75 4.30 -12.14
C PHE A 136 -4.28 4.66 -12.33
N VAL A 137 -3.58 3.87 -13.12
CA VAL A 137 -2.24 4.20 -13.63
C VAL A 137 -2.35 4.44 -15.12
N THR A 138 -2.05 5.64 -15.55
CA THR A 138 -2.04 6.04 -16.97
C THR A 138 -0.61 6.21 -17.47
N ASN A 139 -0.45 6.49 -18.76
CA ASN A 139 0.86 6.84 -19.30
C ASN A 139 1.44 8.17 -18.80
N ARG A 140 0.68 8.98 -18.06
CA ARG A 140 1.14 10.29 -17.55
C ARG A 140 0.98 10.44 -16.04
N ASN A 141 -0.06 9.86 -15.47
CA ASN A 141 -0.47 10.14 -14.10
C ASN A 141 -0.91 8.87 -13.37
N LEU A 142 -0.84 8.95 -12.06
CA LEU A 142 -1.53 8.08 -11.15
C LEU A 142 -2.71 8.86 -10.57
N TYR A 143 -3.91 8.29 -10.62
CA TYR A 143 -5.14 8.90 -10.12
C TYR A 143 -5.79 8.04 -9.06
N LEU A 144 -6.16 8.61 -7.92
CA LEU A 144 -7.21 8.06 -7.09
C LEU A 144 -8.48 8.90 -7.30
N LYS A 145 -9.56 8.24 -7.66
CA LYS A 145 -10.88 8.85 -7.81
C LYS A 145 -11.82 8.30 -6.75
N GLY A 146 -12.00 9.09 -5.70
CA GLY A 146 -12.95 8.86 -4.61
C GLY A 146 -13.87 10.06 -4.43
N LEU A 147 -14.08 10.47 -3.20
CA LEU A 147 -14.73 11.74 -2.85
C LEU A 147 -13.86 12.94 -3.25
N ARG A 148 -12.54 12.74 -3.16
CA ARG A 148 -11.54 13.68 -3.64
C ARG A 148 -10.78 13.03 -4.79
N GLU A 149 -10.27 13.84 -5.69
CA GLU A 149 -9.37 13.37 -6.73
C GLU A 149 -7.94 13.65 -6.31
N ILE A 150 -7.13 12.58 -6.22
CA ILE A 150 -5.67 12.68 -6.08
C ILE A 150 -5.09 12.41 -7.46
N LYS A 151 -4.31 13.35 -7.97
CA LYS A 151 -3.57 13.24 -9.24
C LYS A 151 -2.09 13.41 -8.97
N ILE A 152 -1.29 12.41 -9.32
CA ILE A 152 0.16 12.39 -9.14
C ILE A 152 0.79 12.17 -10.51
N PRO A 153 1.49 13.17 -11.08
CA PRO A 153 2.20 12.98 -12.34
C PRO A 153 3.32 11.94 -12.19
N LEU A 154 3.44 11.00 -13.13
CA LEU A 154 4.48 9.98 -13.08
C LEU A 154 5.90 10.59 -13.15
N GLY A 155 6.05 11.71 -13.88
CA GLY A 155 7.33 12.42 -13.97
C GLY A 155 7.79 13.08 -12.66
N ASP A 156 6.87 13.26 -11.69
CA ASP A 156 7.17 13.87 -10.39
C ASP A 156 7.45 12.84 -9.29
N LEU A 157 7.35 11.56 -9.62
CA LEU A 157 7.64 10.48 -8.66
C LEU A 157 9.10 10.53 -8.22
N GLN A 158 9.29 10.42 -6.90
CA GLN A 158 10.60 10.36 -6.27
C GLN A 158 10.93 8.96 -5.76
N ALA A 159 9.94 8.30 -5.18
CA ALA A 159 10.10 6.94 -4.69
C ALA A 159 8.78 6.17 -4.76
N VAL A 160 8.91 4.88 -4.94
CA VAL A 160 7.82 3.92 -4.95
C VAL A 160 8.22 2.71 -4.12
N ALA A 161 7.42 2.36 -3.13
CA ALA A 161 7.63 1.16 -2.35
C ALA A 161 6.36 0.30 -2.34
N THR A 162 6.51 -1.01 -2.23
CA THR A 162 5.38 -1.93 -2.33
C THR A 162 5.42 -3.05 -1.31
N SER A 163 4.24 -3.47 -0.90
CA SER A 163 3.98 -4.80 -0.35
C SER A 163 3.05 -5.55 -1.31
N CYS A 164 2.68 -6.81 -1.02
CA CYS A 164 1.73 -7.54 -1.85
C CYS A 164 0.40 -6.78 -2.03
N SER A 165 -0.14 -6.24 -0.94
CA SER A 165 -1.45 -5.58 -0.87
C SER A 165 -1.37 -4.06 -0.67
N GLY A 166 -0.19 -3.47 -0.89
CA GLY A 166 0.05 -2.05 -0.66
C GLY A 166 1.04 -1.42 -1.64
N PHE A 167 0.85 -0.15 -1.89
CA PHE A 167 1.63 0.66 -2.82
C PHE A 167 1.83 2.05 -2.24
N LEU A 168 3.07 2.41 -1.95
CA LEU A 168 3.45 3.73 -1.43
C LEU A 168 4.10 4.53 -2.54
N VAL A 169 3.78 5.81 -2.58
CA VAL A 169 4.28 6.75 -3.56
C VAL A 169 4.74 8.03 -2.87
N GLU A 170 5.96 8.45 -3.14
CA GLU A 170 6.46 9.79 -2.86
C GLU A 170 6.56 10.59 -4.16
N SER A 171 6.15 11.85 -4.11
CA SER A 171 6.15 12.74 -5.26
C SER A 171 6.65 14.13 -4.88
N ARG A 172 7.31 14.82 -5.81
CA ARG A 172 7.79 16.20 -5.65
C ARG A 172 6.66 17.20 -5.42
N THR A 173 5.46 16.87 -5.88
CA THR A 173 4.27 17.74 -5.79
C THR A 173 3.49 17.54 -4.50
N MET A 174 3.91 16.62 -3.63
CA MET A 174 3.21 16.29 -2.40
C MET A 174 4.13 16.44 -1.19
N ASP A 175 3.64 17.05 -0.13
CA ASP A 175 4.40 17.26 1.12
C ASP A 175 4.64 15.96 1.88
N ARG A 176 3.83 14.93 1.63
CA ARG A 176 3.88 13.63 2.29
C ARG A 176 3.63 12.49 1.32
N PRO A 177 4.20 11.31 1.58
CA PRO A 177 3.91 10.14 0.78
C PRO A 177 2.44 9.73 0.91
N VAL A 178 1.91 9.10 -0.13
CA VAL A 178 0.58 8.50 -0.13
C VAL A 178 0.70 6.98 -0.19
N ILE A 179 -0.01 6.31 0.70
CA ILE A 179 -0.07 4.86 0.78
C ILE A 179 -1.42 4.40 0.25
N PHE A 180 -1.41 3.54 -0.75
CA PHE A 180 -2.60 2.86 -1.25
C PHE A 180 -2.62 1.42 -0.74
N THR A 181 -3.77 0.96 -0.26
CA THR A 181 -3.97 -0.43 0.19
C THR A 181 -5.15 -1.08 -0.53
N HIS A 182 -5.30 -2.39 -0.38
CA HIS A 182 -6.27 -3.22 -1.12
C HIS A 182 -6.01 -3.24 -2.63
N VAL A 183 -4.76 -3.06 -3.02
CA VAL A 183 -4.29 -3.03 -4.40
C VAL A 183 -3.22 -4.10 -4.62
N ASN A 184 -3.00 -4.54 -5.84
CA ASN A 184 -1.82 -5.34 -6.16
C ASN A 184 -0.61 -4.43 -6.34
N GLY A 185 0.14 -4.21 -5.24
CA GLY A 185 1.27 -3.28 -5.21
C GLY A 185 2.35 -3.65 -6.23
N GLN A 186 2.62 -4.93 -6.43
CA GLN A 186 3.65 -5.41 -7.37
C GLN A 186 3.27 -5.09 -8.83
N ILE A 187 2.01 -5.32 -9.22
CA ILE A 187 1.52 -4.96 -10.56
C ILE A 187 1.60 -3.45 -10.78
N LEU A 188 1.17 -2.66 -9.80
CA LEU A 188 1.21 -1.20 -9.90
C LEU A 188 2.63 -0.68 -10.04
N ARG A 189 3.57 -1.17 -9.20
CA ARG A 189 4.98 -0.79 -9.27
C ARG A 189 5.59 -1.09 -10.64
N ASP A 190 5.44 -2.33 -11.10
CA ASP A 190 6.05 -2.74 -12.36
C ASP A 190 5.40 -2.02 -13.55
N THR A 191 4.10 -1.71 -13.48
CA THR A 191 3.42 -0.89 -14.49
C THR A 191 4.01 0.52 -14.54
N VAL A 192 4.15 1.18 -13.38
CA VAL A 192 4.76 2.52 -13.29
C VAL A 192 6.19 2.51 -13.81
N TYR A 193 6.99 1.53 -13.39
CA TYR A 193 8.37 1.37 -13.83
C TYR A 193 8.47 1.26 -15.37
N MET A 194 7.71 0.36 -15.99
CA MET A 194 7.71 0.17 -17.43
C MET A 194 7.24 1.41 -18.20
N LEU A 195 6.30 2.17 -17.65
CA LEU A 195 5.83 3.42 -18.26
C LEU A 195 6.92 4.49 -18.25
N LEU A 196 7.61 4.64 -17.12
CA LEU A 196 8.73 5.58 -17.00
C LEU A 196 9.90 5.21 -17.91
N GLU A 197 10.26 3.92 -18.00
CA GLU A 197 11.29 3.47 -18.95
C GLU A 197 10.89 3.76 -20.40
N LYS A 198 9.63 3.53 -20.76
CA LYS A 198 9.13 3.81 -22.11
C LYS A 198 9.19 5.31 -22.44
N GLN A 199 8.91 6.18 -21.47
CA GLN A 199 9.03 7.63 -21.67
C GLN A 199 10.48 8.08 -21.91
N ARG A 200 11.44 7.48 -21.21
CA ARG A 200 12.89 7.77 -21.37
C ARG A 200 13.45 7.31 -22.72
N ASN A 201 12.95 6.19 -23.23
CA ASN A 201 13.44 5.60 -24.47
C ASN A 201 12.80 6.18 -25.74
N VAL A 202 11.90 7.17 -25.62
CA VAL A 202 11.40 7.93 -26.78
C VAL A 202 12.49 8.94 -27.18
N PRO A 203 13.15 8.78 -28.34
CA PRO A 203 14.15 9.75 -28.78
C PRO A 203 13.49 11.12 -28.90
N CYS A 204 14.10 12.13 -28.27
CA CYS A 204 13.73 13.53 -28.50
C CYS A 204 13.92 13.82 -29.99
N GLY A 205 12.82 13.83 -30.74
CA GLY A 205 12.80 14.18 -32.16
C GLY A 205 12.94 15.68 -32.37
#